data_56306a566a82f3e47b63196970619553
#
_entry.id   56306a566a82f3e47b63196970619553
#
_cell.length_a   1.000
_cell.length_b   1.000
_cell.length_c   1.000
_cell.angle_alpha   90.00
_cell.angle_beta   90.00
_cell.angle_gamma   90.00
#
_symmetry.space_group_name_H-M   'P 1'
#
loop_
_entity.id
_entity.type
_entity.pdbx_description
1 polymer ?
#
loop_
_entity_poly.entity_id
_entity_poly.type
_entity_poly.pdbx_seq_one_letter_code
_entity_poly.pdbx_strand_id
1 'polypeptide(L)'
;EKLIDKYESLELHKLKALKRIYQREIKQNDESIWLYAQNKEELYSPLLSNFLTEKLNNHTKHLEYINNYLIRDRRKRIIVIIDNADQYKIDIQEQIFLYAHSLSRTSNCGVIFSLREGYYYKWRNKTPFDAYESNVYHITAPKYSEVLLKRINFTLEHLNSLEGSSSSVTKKGLKIEISNQKVIEFLSGLKDSLFSDFNSDLIDFLSFTTYPNIREDRKSTRLNSSHLYTSR
;
A
#
# COMPACT_ATOMS: atom_id res chain seq x y z
N GLU A 1 -16.03 -0.64 2.03
CA GLU A 1 -15.90 -1.44 3.27
C GLU A 1 -14.58 -1.16 3.98
N LYS A 2 -13.42 -1.37 3.36
CA LYS A 2 -12.10 -1.12 4.01
C LYS A 2 -11.85 0.34 4.42
N LEU A 3 -12.49 1.31 3.78
CA LEU A 3 -12.43 2.73 4.16
C LEU A 3 -13.25 3.02 5.42
N ILE A 4 -14.35 2.31 5.62
CA ILE A 4 -15.23 2.45 6.77
C ILE A 4 -14.56 1.90 8.02
N ASP A 5 -13.95 0.71 7.94
CA ASP A 5 -13.32 0.03 9.07
C ASP A 5 -12.10 0.80 9.62
N LYS A 6 -11.36 1.49 8.76
CA LYS A 6 -10.15 2.22 9.15
C LYS A 6 -10.41 3.65 9.66
N TYR A 7 -11.56 4.22 9.33
CA TYR A 7 -11.93 5.60 9.66
C TYR A 7 -13.35 5.68 10.24
N GLU A 8 -13.60 4.95 11.33
CA GLU A 8 -14.88 4.99 12.06
C GLU A 8 -15.38 6.42 12.31
N SER A 9 -14.45 7.37 12.52
CA SER A 9 -14.78 8.79 12.69
C SER A 9 -15.44 9.46 11.48
N LEU A 10 -15.35 8.86 10.28
CA LEU A 10 -15.98 9.42 9.07
C LEU A 10 -17.44 9.04 8.93
N GLU A 11 -17.84 7.87 9.45
CA GLU A 11 -19.23 7.38 9.49
C GLU A 11 -20.02 7.60 8.17
N LEU A 12 -19.33 7.43 7.03
CA LEU A 12 -19.86 7.76 5.70
C LEU A 12 -21.12 6.98 5.32
N HIS A 13 -21.34 5.83 5.95
CA HIS A 13 -22.52 4.97 5.76
C HIS A 13 -23.77 5.47 6.52
N LYS A 14 -23.59 6.35 7.51
CA LYS A 14 -24.72 6.85 8.30
C LYS A 14 -25.59 7.82 7.50
N LEU A 15 -26.89 7.75 7.70
CA LEU A 15 -27.87 8.60 7.03
C LEU A 15 -27.53 10.10 7.12
N LYS A 16 -27.00 10.56 8.24
CA LYS A 16 -26.55 11.93 8.45
C LYS A 16 -25.43 12.34 7.49
N ALA A 17 -24.47 11.45 7.26
CA ALA A 17 -23.38 11.69 6.32
C ALA A 17 -23.88 11.62 4.87
N LEU A 18 -24.71 10.62 4.52
CA LEU A 18 -25.32 10.51 3.19
C LEU A 18 -26.14 11.74 2.82
N LYS A 19 -26.95 12.26 3.74
CA LYS A 19 -27.68 13.51 3.53
C LYS A 19 -26.75 14.71 3.27
N ARG A 20 -25.57 14.77 3.89
CA ARG A 20 -24.57 15.81 3.62
C ARG A 20 -23.85 15.63 2.29
N ILE A 21 -23.50 14.38 1.95
CA ILE A 21 -22.86 14.04 0.68
C ILE A 21 -23.75 14.47 -0.48
N TYR A 22 -25.06 14.16 -0.42
CA TYR A 22 -26.04 14.44 -1.46
C TYR A 22 -26.88 15.69 -1.22
N GLN A 23 -26.47 16.58 -0.28
CA GLN A 23 -27.25 17.73 0.16
C GLN A 23 -27.78 18.59 -0.99
N ARG A 24 -26.95 18.82 -2.03
CA ARG A 24 -27.33 19.64 -3.18
C ARG A 24 -28.50 19.03 -3.98
N GLU A 25 -28.42 17.75 -4.26
CA GLU A 25 -29.45 17.05 -5.04
C GLU A 25 -30.72 16.86 -4.20
N ILE A 26 -30.57 16.55 -2.91
CA ILE A 26 -31.72 16.45 -2.00
C ILE A 26 -32.45 17.79 -1.97
N LYS A 27 -31.75 18.90 -1.82
CA LYS A 27 -32.35 20.23 -1.82
C LYS A 27 -33.06 20.55 -3.14
N GLN A 28 -32.48 20.18 -4.29
CA GLN A 28 -33.12 20.35 -5.60
C GLN A 28 -34.41 19.53 -5.70
N ASN A 29 -34.42 18.30 -5.20
CA ASN A 29 -35.63 17.46 -5.19
C ASN A 29 -36.68 18.03 -4.22
N ASP A 30 -36.26 18.52 -3.04
CA ASP A 30 -37.13 19.14 -2.07
C ASP A 30 -37.84 20.39 -2.64
N GLU A 31 -37.12 21.20 -3.42
CA GLU A 31 -37.67 22.39 -4.07
C GLU A 31 -38.49 22.08 -5.32
N SER A 32 -38.50 20.83 -5.79
CA SER A 32 -39.21 20.43 -7.03
C SER A 32 -40.11 19.23 -6.83
N ILE A 33 -39.60 18.03 -7.08
CA ILE A 33 -40.42 16.79 -7.17
C ILE A 33 -40.97 16.38 -5.80
N TRP A 34 -40.24 16.64 -4.71
CA TRP A 34 -40.61 16.23 -3.36
C TRP A 34 -41.36 17.32 -2.56
N LEU A 35 -41.63 18.44 -3.17
CA LEU A 35 -42.28 19.57 -2.50
C LEU A 35 -43.60 19.16 -1.80
N TYR A 36 -44.40 18.27 -2.42
CA TYR A 36 -45.65 17.79 -1.85
C TYR A 36 -45.49 16.84 -0.65
N ALA A 37 -44.30 16.25 -0.50
CA ALA A 37 -44.00 15.23 0.52
C ALA A 37 -43.25 15.82 1.74
N GLN A 38 -42.70 17.03 1.65
CA GLN A 38 -41.84 17.62 2.68
C GLN A 38 -42.43 17.62 4.09
N ASN A 39 -43.76 17.87 4.17
CA ASN A 39 -44.48 17.95 5.46
C ASN A 39 -45.16 16.61 5.85
N LYS A 40 -44.89 15.55 5.13
CA LYS A 40 -45.50 14.22 5.32
C LYS A 40 -44.39 13.19 5.44
N GLU A 41 -43.99 12.87 6.65
CA GLU A 41 -42.85 11.95 6.92
C GLU A 41 -43.07 10.56 6.27
N GLU A 42 -44.32 10.07 6.26
CA GLU A 42 -44.68 8.80 5.65
C GLU A 42 -44.41 8.74 4.13
N LEU A 43 -44.52 9.89 3.44
CA LEU A 43 -44.22 10.00 2.01
C LEU A 43 -42.77 10.35 1.73
N TYR A 44 -42.17 11.22 2.55
CA TYR A 44 -40.80 11.69 2.37
C TYR A 44 -39.75 10.61 2.63
N SER A 45 -39.94 9.80 3.67
CA SER A 45 -38.98 8.76 4.06
C SER A 45 -38.72 7.71 2.96
N PRO A 46 -39.74 7.12 2.30
CA PRO A 46 -39.55 6.22 1.18
C PRO A 46 -38.85 6.88 -0.04
N LEU A 47 -39.25 8.13 -0.37
CA LEU A 47 -38.61 8.87 -1.48
C LEU A 47 -37.11 9.07 -1.25
N LEU A 48 -36.73 9.52 -0.06
CA LEU A 48 -35.36 9.68 0.31
C LEU A 48 -34.58 8.35 0.31
N SER A 49 -35.20 7.29 0.85
CA SER A 49 -34.60 5.97 0.88
C SER A 49 -34.33 5.42 -0.53
N ASN A 50 -35.29 5.49 -1.42
CA ASN A 50 -35.15 5.06 -2.80
C ASN A 50 -34.06 5.87 -3.53
N PHE A 51 -34.08 7.19 -3.38
CA PHE A 51 -33.05 8.06 -3.94
C PHE A 51 -31.65 7.67 -3.47
N LEU A 52 -31.45 7.52 -2.17
CA LEU A 52 -30.14 7.15 -1.62
C LEU A 52 -29.71 5.76 -2.09
N THR A 53 -30.62 4.80 -2.17
CA THR A 53 -30.33 3.44 -2.68
C THR A 53 -29.87 3.49 -4.13
N GLU A 54 -30.56 4.25 -4.98
CA GLU A 54 -30.16 4.45 -6.38
C GLU A 54 -28.76 5.06 -6.49
N LYS A 55 -28.47 6.09 -5.70
CA LYS A 55 -27.15 6.73 -5.68
C LYS A 55 -26.04 5.81 -5.19
N LEU A 56 -26.30 5.00 -4.18
CA LEU A 56 -25.35 4.01 -3.65
C LEU A 56 -25.01 2.91 -4.64
N ASN A 57 -25.97 2.51 -5.50
CA ASN A 57 -25.73 1.51 -6.53
C ASN A 57 -24.79 1.99 -7.64
N ASN A 58 -24.65 3.30 -7.84
CA ASN A 58 -23.67 3.85 -8.79
C ASN A 58 -22.34 4.17 -8.09
N HIS A 59 -21.53 3.14 -7.90
CA HIS A 59 -20.30 3.22 -7.12
C HIS A 59 -19.32 4.30 -7.58
N THR A 60 -19.16 4.50 -8.88
CA THR A 60 -18.23 5.50 -9.43
C THR A 60 -18.68 6.92 -9.10
N LYS A 61 -19.95 7.23 -9.33
CA LYS A 61 -20.52 8.53 -8.96
C LYS A 61 -20.55 8.72 -7.46
N HIS A 62 -20.88 7.67 -6.70
CA HIS A 62 -20.86 7.74 -5.24
C HIS A 62 -19.46 8.09 -4.70
N LEU A 63 -18.40 7.51 -5.27
CA LEU A 63 -17.03 7.85 -4.90
C LEU A 63 -16.70 9.31 -5.21
N GLU A 64 -17.14 9.82 -6.35
CA GLU A 64 -17.00 11.25 -6.70
C GLU A 64 -17.66 12.15 -5.65
N TYR A 65 -18.91 11.86 -5.28
CA TYR A 65 -19.65 12.63 -4.27
C TYR A 65 -18.98 12.56 -2.89
N ILE A 66 -18.50 11.39 -2.48
CA ILE A 66 -17.74 11.24 -1.23
C ILE A 66 -16.48 12.10 -1.28
N ASN A 67 -15.72 12.04 -2.36
CA ASN A 67 -14.47 12.81 -2.46
C ASN A 67 -14.75 14.32 -2.43
N ASN A 68 -15.75 14.78 -3.15
CA ASN A 68 -16.19 16.19 -3.14
C ASN A 68 -16.66 16.63 -1.74
N TYR A 69 -17.39 15.78 -1.02
CA TYR A 69 -17.76 16.02 0.37
C TYR A 69 -16.54 16.13 1.29
N LEU A 70 -15.57 15.20 1.16
CA LEU A 70 -14.36 15.21 1.97
C LEU A 70 -13.49 16.44 1.70
N ILE A 71 -13.39 16.87 0.44
CA ILE A 71 -12.64 18.08 0.07
C ILE A 71 -13.32 19.31 0.68
N ARG A 72 -14.64 19.45 0.54
CA ARG A 72 -15.39 20.62 0.98
C ARG A 72 -15.48 20.72 2.51
N ASP A 73 -15.85 19.62 3.17
CA ASP A 73 -16.21 19.64 4.59
C ASP A 73 -15.05 19.24 5.51
N ARG A 74 -14.09 18.46 5.00
CA ARG A 74 -12.97 17.92 5.78
C ARG A 74 -11.60 18.37 5.30
N ARG A 75 -11.52 19.06 4.16
CA ARG A 75 -10.26 19.45 3.51
C ARG A 75 -9.32 18.26 3.27
N LYS A 76 -9.89 17.11 2.96
CA LYS A 76 -9.18 15.86 2.68
C LYS A 76 -9.55 15.39 1.28
N ARG A 77 -8.60 14.74 0.60
CA ARG A 77 -8.81 14.12 -0.72
C ARG A 77 -8.53 12.62 -0.63
N ILE A 78 -9.29 11.83 -1.34
CA ILE A 78 -9.05 10.40 -1.49
C ILE A 78 -7.84 10.22 -2.41
N ILE A 79 -6.89 9.38 -1.99
CA ILE A 79 -5.78 8.92 -2.81
C ILE A 79 -5.92 7.40 -2.94
N VAL A 80 -5.99 6.94 -4.19
CA VAL A 80 -6.03 5.52 -4.53
C VAL A 80 -4.64 5.08 -4.94
N ILE A 81 -4.09 4.08 -4.27
CA ILE A 81 -2.78 3.52 -4.58
C ILE A 81 -2.99 2.14 -5.20
N ILE A 82 -2.55 1.99 -6.45
CA ILE A 82 -2.59 0.72 -7.18
C ILE A 82 -1.16 0.19 -7.23
N ASP A 83 -0.90 -0.84 -6.44
CA ASP A 83 0.42 -1.46 -6.33
C ASP A 83 0.44 -2.84 -6.97
N ASN A 84 1.63 -3.27 -7.38
CA ASN A 84 1.90 -4.59 -7.99
C ASN A 84 1.12 -4.89 -9.28
N ALA A 85 0.71 -3.89 -10.03
CA ALA A 85 0.02 -4.08 -11.30
C ALA A 85 0.89 -4.85 -12.32
N ASP A 86 2.21 -4.72 -12.22
CA ASP A 86 3.21 -5.39 -13.04
C ASP A 86 3.26 -6.93 -12.89
N GLN A 87 2.55 -7.49 -11.90
CA GLN A 87 2.45 -8.95 -11.71
C GLN A 87 1.43 -9.60 -12.63
N TYR A 88 0.55 -8.83 -13.25
CA TYR A 88 -0.48 -9.33 -14.16
C TYR A 88 0.01 -9.37 -15.61
N LYS A 89 -0.76 -9.99 -16.50
CA LYS A 89 -0.53 -9.96 -17.94
C LYS A 89 -0.66 -8.52 -18.48
N ILE A 90 0.02 -8.23 -19.57
CA ILE A 90 0.08 -6.89 -20.18
C ILE A 90 -1.31 -6.31 -20.41
N ASP A 91 -2.23 -7.07 -20.99
CA ASP A 91 -3.59 -6.61 -21.28
C ASP A 91 -4.35 -6.16 -20.02
N ILE A 92 -4.18 -6.89 -18.90
CA ILE A 92 -4.79 -6.54 -17.61
C ILE A 92 -4.13 -5.29 -17.06
N GLN A 93 -2.84 -5.15 -17.19
CA GLN A 93 -2.10 -3.99 -16.72
C GLN A 93 -2.55 -2.72 -17.45
N GLU A 94 -2.75 -2.79 -18.78
CA GLU A 94 -3.30 -1.69 -19.59
C GLU A 94 -4.71 -1.31 -19.13
N GLN A 95 -5.56 -2.29 -18.88
CA GLN A 95 -6.90 -2.05 -18.34
C GLN A 95 -6.87 -1.38 -16.95
N ILE A 96 -5.99 -1.83 -16.06
CA ILE A 96 -5.81 -1.24 -14.74
C ILE A 96 -5.35 0.22 -14.87
N PHE A 97 -4.42 0.51 -15.77
CA PHE A 97 -3.96 1.87 -16.01
C PHE A 97 -5.05 2.78 -16.54
N LEU A 98 -5.81 2.33 -17.56
CA LEU A 98 -6.94 3.07 -18.11
C LEU A 98 -8.01 3.32 -17.05
N TYR A 99 -8.28 2.31 -16.22
CA TYR A 99 -9.22 2.44 -15.11
C TYR A 99 -8.72 3.46 -14.08
N ALA A 100 -7.44 3.40 -13.71
CA ALA A 100 -6.82 4.35 -12.79
C ALA A 100 -6.95 5.80 -13.29
N HIS A 101 -6.69 6.01 -14.58
CA HIS A 101 -6.81 7.31 -15.22
C HIS A 101 -8.27 7.78 -15.28
N SER A 102 -9.19 6.90 -15.68
CA SER A 102 -10.63 7.20 -15.64
C SER A 102 -11.10 7.58 -14.24
N LEU A 103 -10.69 6.82 -13.22
CA LEU A 103 -11.04 7.09 -11.83
C LEU A 103 -10.54 8.47 -11.37
N SER A 104 -9.31 8.83 -11.72
CA SER A 104 -8.77 10.16 -11.41
C SER A 104 -9.60 11.28 -12.02
N ARG A 105 -10.02 11.13 -13.27
CA ARG A 105 -10.80 12.15 -13.98
C ARG A 105 -12.26 12.22 -13.51
N THR A 106 -12.92 11.08 -13.34
CA THR A 106 -14.35 11.02 -13.00
C THR A 106 -14.63 11.30 -11.54
N SER A 107 -13.76 10.82 -10.63
CA SER A 107 -13.98 10.93 -9.19
C SER A 107 -13.12 11.99 -8.50
N ASN A 108 -12.35 12.77 -9.27
CA ASN A 108 -11.44 13.81 -8.74
C ASN A 108 -10.50 13.28 -7.62
N CYS A 109 -10.20 11.98 -7.65
CA CYS A 109 -9.29 11.32 -6.72
C CYS A 109 -7.84 11.50 -7.18
N GLY A 110 -6.91 11.56 -6.22
CA GLY A 110 -5.50 11.31 -6.54
C GLY A 110 -5.31 9.82 -6.82
N VAL A 111 -4.59 9.46 -7.89
CA VAL A 111 -4.27 8.07 -8.17
C VAL A 111 -2.77 7.92 -8.30
N ILE A 112 -2.20 6.97 -7.57
CA ILE A 112 -0.78 6.60 -7.64
C ILE A 112 -0.73 5.18 -8.19
N PHE A 113 -0.05 5.02 -9.32
CA PHE A 113 0.13 3.74 -9.98
C PHE A 113 1.60 3.32 -9.86
N SER A 114 1.86 2.20 -9.20
CA SER A 114 3.20 1.72 -8.92
C SER A 114 3.60 0.66 -9.95
N LEU A 115 4.76 0.85 -10.56
CA LEU A 115 5.38 -0.07 -11.51
C LEU A 115 6.84 -0.29 -11.17
N ARG A 116 7.36 -1.47 -11.45
CA ARG A 116 8.82 -1.69 -11.45
C ARG A 116 9.45 -1.00 -12.64
N GLU A 117 10.63 -0.48 -12.42
CA GLU A 117 11.38 0.33 -13.40
C GLU A 117 11.50 -0.36 -14.77
N GLY A 118 11.83 -1.65 -14.82
CA GLY A 118 11.94 -2.40 -16.06
C GLY A 118 10.64 -2.50 -16.87
N TYR A 119 9.49 -2.48 -16.21
CA TYR A 119 8.19 -2.44 -16.88
C TYR A 119 7.85 -1.04 -17.36
N TYR A 120 8.14 0.00 -16.58
CA TYR A 120 7.95 1.38 -16.97
C TYR A 120 8.65 1.69 -18.30
N TYR A 121 9.93 1.32 -18.45
CA TYR A 121 10.67 1.56 -19.70
C TYR A 121 10.13 0.79 -20.90
N LYS A 122 9.58 -0.41 -20.68
CA LYS A 122 8.93 -1.18 -21.76
C LYS A 122 7.64 -0.53 -22.26
N TRP A 123 6.99 0.26 -21.44
CA TRP A 123 5.65 0.78 -21.69
C TRP A 123 5.59 2.25 -21.97
N ARG A 124 6.60 3.01 -21.54
CA ARG A 124 6.69 4.44 -21.72
C ARG A 124 6.33 4.91 -23.13
N ASN A 125 6.71 4.14 -24.15
CA ASN A 125 6.51 4.47 -25.56
C ASN A 125 5.41 3.63 -26.23
N LYS A 126 4.55 2.99 -25.46
CA LYS A 126 3.43 2.19 -25.98
C LYS A 126 2.10 2.80 -25.59
N THR A 127 1.14 2.76 -26.50
CA THR A 127 -0.26 3.03 -26.18
C THR A 127 -0.75 1.99 -25.15
N PRO A 128 -1.52 2.40 -24.11
CA PRO A 128 -2.08 3.75 -23.91
C PRO A 128 -1.21 4.71 -23.09
N PHE A 129 -0.02 4.31 -22.62
CA PHE A 129 0.76 5.07 -21.65
C PHE A 129 1.33 6.39 -22.21
N ASP A 130 1.68 6.42 -23.48
CA ASP A 130 2.18 7.61 -24.18
C ASP A 130 1.09 8.68 -24.41
N ALA A 131 -0.18 8.26 -24.43
CA ALA A 131 -1.31 9.14 -24.65
C ALA A 131 -1.71 9.98 -23.41
N TYR A 132 -1.15 9.66 -22.24
CA TYR A 132 -1.51 10.33 -20.99
C TYR A 132 -0.32 10.98 -20.32
N GLU A 133 -0.41 12.28 -20.10
CA GLU A 133 0.54 13.00 -19.27
C GLU A 133 0.43 12.50 -17.81
N SER A 134 1.50 11.91 -17.31
CA SER A 134 1.60 11.46 -15.92
C SER A 134 2.88 12.03 -15.29
N ASN A 135 2.78 12.46 -14.04
CA ASN A 135 3.96 12.79 -13.26
C ASN A 135 4.62 11.48 -12.82
N VAL A 136 5.83 11.25 -13.28
CA VAL A 136 6.59 10.05 -12.98
C VAL A 136 7.62 10.35 -11.91
N TYR A 137 7.58 9.54 -10.84
CA TYR A 137 8.54 9.63 -9.73
C TYR A 137 9.33 8.33 -9.68
N HIS A 138 10.64 8.44 -9.85
CA HIS A 138 11.54 7.31 -9.70
C HIS A 138 11.95 7.15 -8.23
N ILE A 139 11.65 5.97 -7.66
CA ILE A 139 12.10 5.60 -6.33
C ILE A 139 13.34 4.75 -6.51
N THR A 140 14.51 5.33 -6.28
CA THR A 140 15.77 4.60 -6.29
C THR A 140 15.88 3.67 -5.09
N ALA A 141 16.39 2.46 -5.32
CA ALA A 141 16.68 1.55 -4.22
C ALA A 141 17.76 2.16 -3.32
N PRO A 142 17.62 2.09 -1.99
CA PRO A 142 18.68 2.52 -1.09
C PRO A 142 19.90 1.61 -1.26
N LYS A 143 21.08 2.12 -0.94
CA LYS A 143 22.31 1.34 -0.99
C LYS A 143 22.20 0.09 -0.10
N TYR A 144 22.63 -1.04 -0.62
CA TYR A 144 22.58 -2.33 0.09
C TYR A 144 23.26 -2.25 1.47
N SER A 145 24.43 -1.65 1.53
CA SER A 145 25.19 -1.44 2.78
C SER A 145 24.36 -0.71 3.84
N GLU A 146 23.64 0.34 3.47
CA GLU A 146 22.81 1.11 4.40
C GLU A 146 21.64 0.28 4.92
N VAL A 147 21.01 -0.50 4.04
CA VAL A 147 19.89 -1.38 4.41
C VAL A 147 20.37 -2.48 5.36
N LEU A 148 21.51 -3.11 5.03
CA LEU A 148 22.07 -4.18 5.84
C LEU A 148 22.45 -3.66 7.23
N LEU A 149 23.16 -2.54 7.28
CA LEU A 149 23.57 -1.91 8.54
C LEU A 149 22.37 -1.55 9.42
N LYS A 150 21.33 -0.93 8.84
CA LYS A 150 20.09 -0.61 9.57
C LYS A 150 19.38 -1.86 10.10
N ARG A 151 19.36 -2.94 9.33
CA ARG A 151 18.75 -4.21 9.77
C ARG A 151 19.52 -4.84 10.92
N ILE A 152 20.85 -4.89 10.84
CA ILE A 152 21.68 -5.43 11.92
C ILE A 152 21.47 -4.59 13.18
N ASN A 153 21.54 -3.26 13.10
CA ASN A 153 21.33 -2.38 14.24
C ASN A 153 19.94 -2.56 14.86
N PHE A 154 18.88 -2.58 14.04
CA PHE A 154 17.52 -2.81 14.51
C PHE A 154 17.37 -4.16 15.24
N THR A 155 18.01 -5.21 14.69
CA THR A 155 17.98 -6.54 15.32
C THR A 155 18.74 -6.53 16.65
N LEU A 156 19.89 -5.86 16.73
CA LEU A 156 20.66 -5.72 17.97
C LEU A 156 19.86 -4.94 19.02
N GLU A 157 19.24 -3.83 18.66
CA GLU A 157 18.37 -3.05 19.56
C GLU A 157 17.21 -3.89 20.09
N HIS A 158 16.56 -4.65 19.21
CA HIS A 158 15.46 -5.52 19.59
C HIS A 158 15.92 -6.66 20.54
N LEU A 159 17.02 -7.31 20.23
CA LEU A 159 17.56 -8.37 21.11
C LEU A 159 18.01 -7.83 22.47
N ASN A 160 18.59 -6.64 22.51
CA ASN A 160 18.96 -5.99 23.78
C ASN A 160 17.72 -5.63 24.63
N SER A 161 16.58 -5.33 24.00
CA SER A 161 15.33 -5.05 24.72
C SER A 161 14.68 -6.30 25.33
N LEU A 162 15.09 -7.49 24.89
CA LEU A 162 14.59 -8.80 25.35
C LEU A 162 15.52 -9.38 26.44
N GLU A 163 15.72 -8.67 27.52
CA GLU A 163 16.58 -9.11 28.63
C GLU A 163 16.21 -10.52 29.11
N GLY A 164 17.21 -11.41 29.18
CA GLY A 164 17.11 -12.74 29.81
C GLY A 164 16.37 -13.80 29.01
N SER A 165 15.94 -13.56 27.79
CA SER A 165 15.29 -14.56 26.95
C SER A 165 16.29 -15.42 26.17
N SER A 166 15.98 -16.71 26.02
CA SER A 166 16.68 -17.62 25.12
C SER A 166 15.77 -17.99 23.94
N SER A 167 16.33 -18.03 22.74
CA SER A 167 15.63 -18.51 21.56
C SER A 167 15.83 -20.02 21.43
N SER A 168 14.74 -20.77 21.33
CA SER A 168 14.81 -22.22 21.09
C SER A 168 14.35 -22.54 19.66
N VAL A 169 15.17 -23.27 18.94
CA VAL A 169 14.85 -23.80 17.61
C VAL A 169 14.82 -25.32 17.67
N THR A 170 13.69 -25.91 17.34
CA THR A 170 13.59 -27.38 17.24
C THR A 170 13.67 -27.77 15.77
N LYS A 171 14.71 -28.51 15.40
CA LYS A 171 14.88 -29.03 14.04
C LYS A 171 15.23 -30.52 14.12
N LYS A 172 14.45 -31.38 13.47
CA LYS A 172 14.61 -32.85 13.48
C LYS A 172 14.74 -33.47 14.88
N GLY A 173 13.95 -32.98 15.84
CA GLY A 173 13.96 -33.49 17.23
C GLY A 173 15.10 -32.97 18.11
N LEU A 174 16.02 -32.19 17.58
CA LEU A 174 17.05 -31.51 18.36
C LEU A 174 16.57 -30.13 18.78
N LYS A 175 16.49 -29.90 20.09
CA LYS A 175 16.20 -28.58 20.67
C LYS A 175 17.52 -27.86 20.88
N ILE A 176 17.74 -26.80 20.08
CA ILE A 176 18.93 -25.94 20.22
C ILE A 176 18.48 -24.68 20.95
N GLU A 177 19.03 -24.42 22.12
CA GLU A 177 18.83 -23.19 22.88
C GLU A 177 20.05 -22.29 22.69
N ILE A 178 19.81 -21.09 22.17
CA ILE A 178 20.86 -20.07 21.98
C ILE A 178 20.48 -18.88 22.85
N SER A 179 21.40 -18.47 23.74
CA SER A 179 21.19 -17.27 24.53
C SER A 179 21.22 -16.03 23.62
N ASN A 180 20.36 -15.06 23.89
CA ASN A 180 20.33 -13.80 23.14
C ASN A 180 21.69 -13.10 23.19
N GLN A 181 22.43 -13.19 24.29
CA GLN A 181 23.76 -12.62 24.44
C GLN A 181 24.75 -13.14 23.37
N LYS A 182 24.77 -14.45 23.09
CA LYS A 182 25.61 -15.04 22.04
C LYS A 182 25.23 -14.58 20.64
N VAL A 183 23.92 -14.39 20.40
CA VAL A 183 23.42 -13.86 19.12
C VAL A 183 23.85 -12.39 18.96
N ILE A 184 23.80 -11.59 20.01
CA ILE A 184 24.24 -10.20 20.02
C ILE A 184 25.74 -10.12 19.74
N GLU A 185 26.56 -10.91 20.42
CA GLU A 185 28.01 -10.97 20.20
C GLU A 185 28.32 -11.36 18.74
N PHE A 186 27.66 -12.38 18.21
CA PHE A 186 27.83 -12.80 16.82
C PHE A 186 27.45 -11.70 15.83
N LEU A 187 26.26 -11.06 16.00
CA LEU A 187 25.80 -10.00 15.10
C LEU A 187 26.68 -8.74 15.17
N SER A 188 27.18 -8.42 16.36
CA SER A 188 28.13 -7.31 16.54
C SER A 188 29.44 -7.60 15.82
N GLY A 189 30.03 -8.80 16.03
CA GLY A 189 31.24 -9.21 15.33
C GLY A 189 31.04 -9.28 13.79
N LEU A 190 29.87 -9.77 13.33
CA LEU A 190 29.53 -9.77 11.92
C LEU A 190 29.43 -8.34 11.35
N LYS A 191 28.79 -7.42 12.07
CA LYS A 191 28.71 -6.01 11.70
C LYS A 191 30.11 -5.41 11.56
N ASP A 192 30.93 -5.56 12.59
CA ASP A 192 32.28 -4.98 12.61
C ASP A 192 33.16 -5.57 11.49
N SER A 193 33.02 -6.88 11.22
CA SER A 193 33.73 -7.54 10.12
C SER A 193 33.23 -7.03 8.73
N LEU A 194 31.94 -6.96 8.51
CA LEU A 194 31.38 -6.57 7.19
C LEU A 194 31.63 -5.10 6.84
N PHE A 195 31.62 -4.23 7.85
CA PHE A 195 31.76 -2.78 7.63
C PHE A 195 33.18 -2.27 7.97
N SER A 196 34.15 -3.17 8.15
CA SER A 196 35.56 -2.79 8.20
C SER A 196 36.08 -2.43 6.81
N ASP A 197 37.06 -1.57 6.75
CA ASP A 197 37.70 -1.14 5.50
C ASP A 197 38.24 -2.32 4.66
N PHE A 198 38.64 -3.43 5.31
CA PHE A 198 39.15 -4.64 4.66
C PHE A 198 38.12 -5.43 3.88
N ASN A 199 36.79 -5.25 4.11
CA ASN A 199 35.72 -6.02 3.50
C ASN A 199 34.82 -5.17 2.60
N SER A 200 35.29 -3.99 2.17
CA SER A 200 34.57 -3.14 1.22
C SER A 200 34.16 -3.90 -0.05
N ASP A 201 35.06 -4.72 -0.60
CA ASP A 201 34.84 -5.51 -1.81
C ASP A 201 33.70 -6.52 -1.66
N LEU A 202 33.53 -7.10 -0.47
CA LEU A 202 32.40 -8.00 -0.18
C LEU A 202 31.06 -7.25 -0.18
N ILE A 203 31.02 -6.09 0.41
CA ILE A 203 29.82 -5.23 0.41
C ILE A 203 29.50 -4.78 -1.01
N ASP A 204 30.49 -4.42 -1.79
CA ASP A 204 30.30 -4.03 -3.19
C ASP A 204 29.84 -5.21 -4.03
N PHE A 205 30.45 -6.39 -3.87
CA PHE A 205 29.99 -7.63 -4.54
C PHE A 205 28.52 -7.93 -4.19
N LEU A 206 28.15 -7.88 -2.93
CA LEU A 206 26.76 -8.09 -2.50
C LEU A 206 25.84 -7.02 -3.06
N SER A 207 26.27 -5.78 -3.13
CA SER A 207 25.50 -4.68 -3.71
C SER A 207 25.27 -4.88 -5.21
N PHE A 208 26.26 -5.34 -5.96
CA PHE A 208 26.13 -5.64 -7.39
C PHE A 208 25.27 -6.86 -7.68
N THR A 209 25.35 -7.88 -6.85
CA THR A 209 24.56 -9.11 -7.03
C THR A 209 23.08 -8.96 -6.65
N THR A 210 22.78 -8.04 -5.75
CA THR A 210 21.44 -7.82 -5.21
C THR A 210 20.73 -6.59 -5.80
N TYR A 211 21.47 -5.70 -6.46
CA TYR A 211 20.91 -4.50 -7.10
C TYR A 211 20.11 -4.85 -8.36
N PRO A 212 18.90 -4.33 -8.52
CA PRO A 212 18.15 -3.39 -7.68
C PRO A 212 17.06 -4.06 -6.81
N ASN A 213 17.21 -5.33 -6.45
CA ASN A 213 16.09 -6.12 -5.93
C ASN A 213 16.23 -6.44 -4.43
N ILE A 214 15.80 -5.50 -3.57
CA ILE A 214 15.75 -5.70 -2.10
C ILE A 214 14.98 -6.98 -1.70
N ARG A 215 14.09 -7.52 -2.55
CA ARG A 215 13.39 -8.80 -2.30
C ARG A 215 14.29 -10.02 -2.52
N GLU A 216 15.25 -9.94 -3.42
CA GLU A 216 16.21 -11.02 -3.64
C GLU A 216 17.21 -11.12 -2.50
N ASP A 217 17.56 -10.03 -1.85
CA ASP A 217 18.31 -10.02 -0.60
C ASP A 217 17.66 -10.87 0.49
N ARG A 218 16.34 -10.82 0.61
CA ARG A 218 15.61 -11.68 1.55
C ARG A 218 15.65 -13.14 1.16
N LYS A 219 15.74 -13.46 -0.14
CA LYS A 219 15.84 -14.83 -0.64
C LYS A 219 17.26 -15.35 -0.51
N SER A 220 18.27 -14.56 -0.85
CA SER A 220 19.68 -14.95 -0.74
C SER A 220 20.10 -15.21 0.72
N THR A 221 19.67 -14.38 1.67
CA THR A 221 19.87 -14.62 3.10
C THR A 221 19.09 -15.84 3.61
N ARG A 222 17.94 -16.19 3.03
CA ARG A 222 17.21 -17.43 3.36
C ARG A 222 17.76 -18.66 2.63
N LEU A 223 18.23 -18.53 1.39
CA LEU A 223 18.82 -19.62 0.61
C LEU A 223 20.17 -20.06 1.20
N ASN A 224 21.01 -19.17 1.67
CA ASN A 224 22.23 -19.53 2.38
C ASN A 224 21.97 -20.30 3.69
N SER A 225 20.80 -20.09 4.32
CA SER A 225 20.40 -20.91 5.47
C SER A 225 19.77 -22.27 5.08
N SER A 226 19.28 -22.43 3.83
CA SER A 226 18.64 -23.66 3.35
C SER A 226 19.55 -24.55 2.47
N HIS A 227 20.52 -23.98 1.75
CA HIS A 227 21.47 -24.73 0.92
C HIS A 227 22.58 -25.46 1.69
N LEU A 228 22.77 -25.16 2.96
CA LEU A 228 23.65 -25.94 3.84
C LEU A 228 23.13 -27.36 4.13
N TYR A 229 21.97 -27.78 3.58
CA TYR A 229 21.32 -29.04 3.90
C TYR A 229 20.88 -29.90 2.72
N THR A 230 21.30 -29.61 1.49
CA THR A 230 20.94 -30.43 0.30
C THR A 230 22.14 -31.09 -0.41
N SER A 231 23.28 -31.21 0.26
CA SER A 231 24.35 -32.09 -0.22
C SER A 231 24.41 -33.35 0.67
N ARG A 232 23.47 -34.30 0.41
CA ARG A 232 23.64 -35.74 0.52
C ARG A 232 22.52 -36.42 -0.19
#